data_87a3789d24c21b7ff57c32cb76078782
#
_entry.id   87a3789d24c21b7ff57c32cb76078782
#
_cell.length_a   1.000
_cell.length_b   1.000
_cell.length_c   1.000
_cell.angle_alpha   90.00
_cell.angle_beta   90.00
_cell.angle_gamma   90.00
#
_symmetry.space_group_name_H-M   'P 1'
#
loop_
_entity.id
_entity.type
_entity.pdbx_description
1 polymer ?
#
loop_
_entity_poly.entity_id
_entity_poly.type
_entity_poly.pdbx_seq_one_letter_code
_entity_poly.pdbx_strand_id
1 'polypeptide(L)'
;MRLLVCGCAALLLAGLVAPLAAQSAKKYSGPRPEKADIPYLLHATKLIELEKSAAEETTTREGRLYTVPGAESPVKTPVAEPILLLKADKIDPNRLVLYRMTPRGGSRTLLLPEAGRRRKDGPKPVFMLVTALDQGLFRVEVNEPLEDGEYCLMAEGSKDVFCFSEY
;
A
#
# COMPACT_ATOMS: atom_id res chain seq x y z
N MET A 1 57.47 60.33 25.96
CA MET A 1 57.31 59.38 24.87
C MET A 1 56.58 58.11 25.44
N ARG A 2 55.25 58.01 25.29
CA ARG A 2 54.43 57.03 25.94
C ARG A 2 53.99 56.00 24.90
N LEU A 3 54.42 54.74 25.08
CA LEU A 3 53.94 53.63 24.27
C LEU A 3 52.54 53.11 24.81
N LEU A 4 51.54 53.15 23.97
CA LEU A 4 50.29 52.53 24.20
C LEU A 4 50.34 51.07 23.65
N VAL A 5 50.16 50.08 24.53
CA VAL A 5 50.03 48.68 24.19
C VAL A 5 48.53 48.39 24.06
N CYS A 6 48.13 48.12 22.85
CA CYS A 6 46.74 47.74 22.53
C CYS A 6 46.58 46.20 22.67
N GLY A 7 45.88 45.77 23.71
CA GLY A 7 45.59 44.34 23.95
C GLY A 7 44.35 43.89 23.18
N CYS A 8 44.54 43.02 22.17
CA CYS A 8 43.41 42.31 21.50
C CYS A 8 42.94 41.13 22.34
N ALA A 9 41.78 41.28 22.93
CA ALA A 9 41.07 40.16 23.56
C ALA A 9 40.35 39.34 22.47
N ALA A 10 40.84 38.13 22.19
CA ALA A 10 40.16 37.16 21.32
C ALA A 10 39.09 36.42 22.11
N LEU A 11 37.81 36.71 21.84
CA LEU A 11 36.68 35.95 22.34
C LEU A 11 36.54 34.64 21.53
N LEU A 12 36.88 33.51 22.15
CA LEU A 12 36.60 32.17 21.64
C LEU A 12 35.11 31.84 21.92
N LEU A 13 34.26 31.94 20.89
CA LEU A 13 32.91 31.37 20.92
C LEU A 13 33.00 29.84 20.75
N ALA A 14 32.95 29.13 21.86
CA ALA A 14 32.74 27.67 21.84
C ALA A 14 31.28 27.37 21.47
N GLY A 15 31.03 27.04 20.20
CA GLY A 15 29.73 26.59 19.73
C GLY A 15 29.40 25.25 20.37
N LEU A 16 28.37 25.20 21.24
CA LEU A 16 27.75 23.96 21.71
C LEU A 16 27.03 23.29 20.54
N VAL A 17 27.67 22.32 19.92
CA VAL A 17 26.96 21.39 18.99
C VAL A 17 26.23 20.39 19.87
N ALA A 18 24.92 20.62 20.10
CA ALA A 18 24.05 19.64 20.72
C ALA A 18 23.94 18.43 19.79
N PRO A 19 24.19 17.18 20.27
CA PRO A 19 23.94 16.00 19.46
C PRO A 19 22.45 15.92 19.19
N LEU A 20 22.07 15.90 17.91
CA LEU A 20 20.71 15.57 17.48
C LEU A 20 20.46 14.13 17.91
N ALA A 21 19.71 13.96 19.02
CA ALA A 21 19.28 12.63 19.47
C ALA A 21 18.43 12.01 18.34
N ALA A 22 19.01 11.07 17.61
CA ALA A 22 18.28 10.26 16.66
C ALA A 22 17.15 9.57 17.44
N GLN A 23 15.91 9.99 17.21
CA GLN A 23 14.74 9.32 17.76
C GLN A 23 14.74 7.90 17.22
N SER A 24 15.08 6.95 18.07
CA SER A 24 15.00 5.52 17.78
C SER A 24 13.56 5.23 17.35
N ALA A 25 13.35 4.97 16.07
CA ALA A 25 12.05 4.61 15.54
C ALA A 25 11.55 3.40 16.34
N LYS A 26 10.39 3.53 16.97
CA LYS A 26 9.80 2.48 17.81
C LYS A 26 9.59 1.24 16.94
N LYS A 27 10.34 0.18 17.22
CA LYS A 27 10.25 -1.09 16.47
C LYS A 27 8.81 -1.59 16.50
N TYR A 28 8.27 -1.99 15.35
CA TYR A 28 6.93 -2.56 15.25
C TYR A 28 6.83 -3.87 16.06
N SER A 29 5.86 -3.93 16.96
CA SER A 29 5.62 -5.06 17.87
C SER A 29 4.34 -5.86 17.57
N GLY A 30 3.61 -5.49 16.49
CA GLY A 30 2.39 -6.18 16.08
C GLY A 30 2.64 -7.48 15.31
N PRO A 31 1.56 -8.12 14.82
CA PRO A 31 1.66 -9.36 14.04
C PRO A 31 2.40 -9.11 12.72
N ARG A 32 3.12 -10.14 12.24
CA ARG A 32 3.92 -10.05 11.01
C ARG A 32 3.47 -11.10 10.01
N PRO A 33 3.30 -10.74 8.71
CA PRO A 33 3.06 -11.69 7.64
C PRO A 33 4.12 -12.79 7.58
N GLU A 34 3.69 -14.05 7.46
CA GLU A 34 4.59 -15.19 7.32
C GLU A 34 5.26 -15.20 5.94
N LYS A 35 4.46 -15.00 4.89
CA LYS A 35 4.91 -15.03 3.49
C LYS A 35 5.25 -13.63 3.00
N ALA A 36 6.32 -13.53 2.23
CA ALA A 36 6.64 -12.31 1.51
C ALA A 36 5.76 -12.17 0.26
N ASP A 37 5.53 -10.93 -0.15
CA ASP A 37 4.79 -10.56 -1.36
C ASP A 37 3.34 -11.06 -1.40
N ILE A 38 2.77 -11.34 -0.23
CA ILE A 38 1.34 -11.64 -0.08
C ILE A 38 0.79 -10.68 0.98
N PRO A 39 -0.23 -9.86 0.64
CA PRO A 39 -0.91 -9.01 1.62
C PRO A 39 -1.80 -9.83 2.56
N TYR A 40 -1.92 -9.38 3.80
CA TYR A 40 -2.75 -10.00 4.83
C TYR A 40 -3.71 -8.96 5.40
N LEU A 41 -4.99 -9.28 5.53
CA LEU A 41 -5.95 -8.51 6.30
C LEU A 41 -5.58 -8.56 7.79
N LEU A 42 -5.57 -7.39 8.44
CA LEU A 42 -5.37 -7.26 9.87
C LEU A 42 -6.73 -7.16 10.58
N HIS A 43 -7.16 -8.23 11.23
CA HIS A 43 -8.34 -8.24 12.10
C HIS A 43 -7.92 -8.29 13.55
N ALA A 44 -7.97 -7.15 14.25
CA ALA A 44 -7.44 -6.98 15.59
C ALA A 44 -5.95 -7.39 15.66
N THR A 45 -5.65 -8.60 16.12
CA THR A 45 -4.28 -9.16 16.19
C THR A 45 -4.05 -10.33 15.24
N LYS A 46 -5.07 -10.72 14.46
CA LYS A 46 -4.99 -11.85 13.54
C LYS A 46 -4.69 -11.35 12.13
N LEU A 47 -3.86 -12.10 11.43
CA LEU A 47 -3.59 -11.92 10.02
C LEU A 47 -4.33 -12.99 9.21
N ILE A 48 -5.07 -12.55 8.20
CA ILE A 48 -5.78 -13.41 7.25
C ILE A 48 -5.12 -13.18 5.89
N GLU A 49 -4.50 -14.23 5.34
CA GLU A 49 -3.88 -14.18 4.02
C GLU A 49 -4.92 -13.86 2.96
N LEU A 50 -4.66 -12.89 2.07
CA LEU A 50 -5.54 -12.62 0.94
C LEU A 50 -5.52 -13.78 -0.06
N GLU A 51 -6.63 -13.95 -0.77
CA GLU A 51 -6.70 -14.87 -1.90
C GLU A 51 -5.71 -14.44 -2.97
N LYS A 52 -4.67 -15.23 -3.22
CA LYS A 52 -3.79 -15.03 -4.35
C LYS A 52 -4.36 -15.72 -5.57
N SER A 53 -4.55 -14.98 -6.65
CA SER A 53 -5.03 -15.49 -7.93
C SER A 53 -4.23 -14.89 -9.10
N ALA A 54 -4.35 -15.49 -10.27
CA ALA A 54 -3.80 -14.93 -11.50
C ALA A 54 -4.90 -14.26 -12.31
N ALA A 55 -4.71 -12.99 -12.67
CA ALA A 55 -5.61 -12.30 -13.57
C ALA A 55 -5.25 -12.61 -15.03
N GLU A 56 -6.24 -12.99 -15.82
CA GLU A 56 -6.12 -13.06 -17.28
C GLU A 56 -6.38 -11.68 -17.86
N GLU A 57 -5.45 -11.17 -18.65
CA GLU A 57 -5.58 -9.87 -19.33
C GLU A 57 -5.94 -10.09 -20.80
N THR A 58 -7.03 -9.48 -21.24
CA THR A 58 -7.51 -9.50 -22.63
C THR A 58 -7.66 -8.07 -23.13
N THR A 59 -7.04 -7.75 -24.26
CA THR A 59 -7.23 -6.45 -24.93
C THR A 59 -8.54 -6.47 -25.72
N THR A 60 -9.40 -5.50 -25.44
CA THR A 60 -10.68 -5.30 -26.11
C THR A 60 -10.72 -3.94 -26.83
N ARG A 61 -11.77 -3.66 -27.60
CA ARG A 61 -11.98 -2.33 -28.20
C ARG A 61 -12.23 -1.24 -27.15
N GLU A 62 -12.65 -1.61 -25.94
CA GLU A 62 -13.01 -0.69 -24.87
C GLU A 62 -11.85 -0.43 -23.91
N GLY A 63 -10.82 -1.30 -23.93
CA GLY A 63 -9.67 -1.24 -23.05
C GLY A 63 -9.16 -2.63 -22.67
N ARG A 64 -8.42 -2.71 -21.57
CA ARG A 64 -7.90 -3.97 -21.02
C ARG A 64 -8.90 -4.56 -20.04
N LEU A 65 -9.36 -5.78 -20.33
CA LEU A 65 -10.23 -6.55 -19.46
C LEU A 65 -9.37 -7.51 -18.65
N TYR A 66 -9.44 -7.40 -17.35
CA TYR A 66 -8.84 -8.33 -16.39
C TYR A 66 -9.94 -9.27 -15.88
N THR A 67 -9.67 -10.57 -15.90
CA THR A 67 -10.60 -11.61 -15.43
C THR A 67 -9.91 -12.45 -14.37
N VAL A 68 -10.52 -12.55 -13.20
CA VAL A 68 -10.07 -13.36 -12.07
C VAL A 68 -11.08 -14.50 -11.85
N PRO A 69 -10.63 -15.77 -11.77
CA PRO A 69 -11.51 -16.89 -11.54
C PRO A 69 -12.30 -16.79 -10.22
N GLY A 70 -13.48 -17.37 -10.18
CA GLY A 70 -14.36 -17.34 -9.01
C GLY A 70 -15.22 -16.08 -8.94
N ALA A 71 -16.51 -16.25 -8.62
CA ALA A 71 -17.47 -15.14 -8.50
C ALA A 71 -17.24 -14.31 -7.24
N GLU A 72 -16.73 -14.94 -6.18
CA GLU A 72 -16.46 -14.32 -4.87
C GLU A 72 -15.11 -14.77 -4.35
N SER A 73 -14.49 -13.94 -3.53
CA SER A 73 -13.31 -14.33 -2.76
C SER A 73 -13.69 -15.15 -1.54
N PRO A 74 -12.94 -16.21 -1.20
CA PRO A 74 -13.13 -16.93 0.05
C PRO A 74 -12.69 -16.10 1.28
N VAL A 75 -11.91 -15.03 1.06
CA VAL A 75 -11.44 -14.15 2.11
C VAL A 75 -12.41 -12.99 2.25
N LYS A 76 -13.05 -12.87 3.41
CA LYS A 76 -14.10 -11.89 3.66
C LYS A 76 -13.78 -10.98 4.85
N THR A 77 -14.22 -9.73 4.77
CA THR A 77 -14.09 -8.74 5.86
C THR A 77 -15.38 -7.92 6.01
N PRO A 78 -15.86 -7.70 7.24
CA PRO A 78 -16.96 -6.77 7.52
C PRO A 78 -16.45 -5.34 7.78
N VAL A 79 -15.20 -5.06 7.48
CA VAL A 79 -14.57 -3.76 7.78
C VAL A 79 -14.49 -2.94 6.51
N ALA A 80 -15.27 -1.87 6.43
CA ALA A 80 -15.32 -0.99 5.27
C ALA A 80 -13.99 -0.26 4.97
N GLU A 81 -13.15 -0.05 5.97
CA GLU A 81 -11.80 0.52 5.81
C GLU A 81 -10.74 -0.49 6.30
N PRO A 82 -10.50 -1.58 5.56
CA PRO A 82 -9.61 -2.63 6.02
C PRO A 82 -8.15 -2.17 6.03
N ILE A 83 -7.41 -2.71 6.98
CA ILE A 83 -5.96 -2.55 7.08
C ILE A 83 -5.30 -3.83 6.60
N LEU A 84 -4.31 -3.67 5.75
CA LEU A 84 -3.49 -4.77 5.25
C LEU A 84 -2.06 -4.65 5.77
N LEU A 85 -1.42 -5.78 6.05
CA LEU A 85 0.02 -5.85 6.27
C LEU A 85 0.68 -6.60 5.10
N LEU A 86 1.79 -6.07 4.63
CA LEU A 86 2.58 -6.64 3.56
C LEU A 86 4.05 -6.71 3.97
N LYS A 87 4.62 -7.91 3.92
CA LYS A 87 6.07 -8.11 3.94
C LYS A 87 6.54 -8.09 2.49
N ALA A 88 7.12 -6.97 2.08
CA ALA A 88 7.56 -6.77 0.69
C ALA A 88 8.99 -7.27 0.48
N ASP A 89 9.19 -8.06 -0.56
CA ASP A 89 10.49 -8.51 -1.08
C ASP A 89 10.65 -8.08 -2.54
N LYS A 90 9.69 -8.42 -3.40
CA LYS A 90 9.69 -8.13 -4.85
C LYS A 90 8.62 -7.12 -5.24
N ILE A 91 7.52 -7.06 -4.49
CA ILE A 91 6.42 -6.14 -4.74
C ILE A 91 6.75 -4.78 -4.12
N ASP A 92 6.65 -3.71 -4.91
CA ASP A 92 6.67 -2.33 -4.40
C ASP A 92 5.28 -1.99 -3.84
N PRO A 93 5.14 -1.77 -2.51
CA PRO A 93 3.85 -1.47 -1.90
C PRO A 93 3.21 -0.19 -2.43
N ASN A 94 4.01 0.78 -2.89
CA ASN A 94 3.52 2.05 -3.42
C ASN A 94 2.96 1.93 -4.85
N ARG A 95 3.20 0.80 -5.51
CA ARG A 95 2.67 0.48 -6.85
C ARG A 95 1.50 -0.50 -6.81
N LEU A 96 1.00 -0.80 -5.62
CA LEU A 96 -0.24 -1.55 -5.45
C LEU A 96 -1.44 -0.64 -5.72
N VAL A 97 -2.40 -1.17 -6.47
CA VAL A 97 -3.65 -0.48 -6.78
C VAL A 97 -4.81 -1.39 -6.42
N LEU A 98 -5.76 -0.89 -5.64
CA LEU A 98 -6.97 -1.62 -5.25
C LEU A 98 -8.11 -1.21 -6.17
N TYR A 99 -8.80 -2.19 -6.75
CA TYR A 99 -9.99 -1.97 -7.56
C TYR A 99 -11.16 -2.81 -7.07
N ARG A 100 -12.35 -2.24 -7.19
CA ARG A 100 -13.59 -3.01 -7.12
C ARG A 100 -13.76 -3.81 -8.38
N MET A 101 -14.02 -5.10 -8.23
CA MET A 101 -14.28 -6.03 -9.33
C MET A 101 -15.78 -6.19 -9.55
N THR A 102 -16.17 -6.52 -10.77
CA THR A 102 -17.57 -6.82 -11.11
C THR A 102 -17.72 -8.33 -11.29
N PRO A 103 -18.51 -9.00 -10.45
CA PRO A 103 -18.84 -10.42 -10.66
C PRO A 103 -19.61 -10.62 -11.97
N ARG A 104 -19.14 -11.53 -12.80
CA ARG A 104 -19.77 -11.83 -14.09
C ARG A 104 -19.45 -13.27 -14.53
N GLY A 105 -20.49 -14.08 -14.78
CA GLY A 105 -20.31 -15.41 -15.37
C GLY A 105 -19.41 -16.36 -14.57
N GLY A 106 -19.45 -16.30 -13.23
CA GLY A 106 -18.62 -17.14 -12.37
C GLY A 106 -17.17 -16.64 -12.20
N SER A 107 -16.88 -15.42 -12.66
CA SER A 107 -15.57 -14.75 -12.52
C SER A 107 -15.76 -13.32 -12.02
N ARG A 108 -14.70 -12.70 -11.57
CA ARG A 108 -14.62 -11.28 -11.23
C ARG A 108 -13.89 -10.54 -12.35
N THR A 109 -14.46 -9.45 -12.85
CA THR A 109 -13.92 -8.73 -13.99
C THR A 109 -13.67 -7.25 -13.69
N LEU A 110 -12.66 -6.69 -14.34
CA LEU A 110 -12.32 -5.27 -14.30
C LEU A 110 -11.94 -4.79 -15.71
N LEU A 111 -12.68 -3.81 -16.25
CA LEU A 111 -12.35 -3.21 -17.52
C LEU A 111 -11.66 -1.86 -17.29
N LEU A 112 -10.36 -1.78 -17.56
CA LEU A 112 -9.62 -0.53 -17.56
C LEU A 112 -9.59 0.07 -18.97
N PRO A 113 -10.16 1.30 -19.19
CA PRO A 113 -10.15 1.93 -20.49
C PRO A 113 -8.73 2.24 -20.96
N GLU A 114 -8.52 2.29 -22.28
CA GLU A 114 -7.23 2.72 -22.86
C GLU A 114 -6.85 4.13 -22.40
N ALA A 115 -5.54 4.37 -22.28
CA ALA A 115 -5.00 5.68 -21.96
C ALA A 115 -5.50 6.73 -22.97
N GLY A 116 -6.09 7.82 -22.46
CA GLY A 116 -6.68 8.88 -23.28
C GLY A 116 -8.20 8.77 -23.51
N ARG A 117 -8.81 7.63 -23.28
CA ARG A 117 -10.26 7.46 -23.25
C ARG A 117 -10.77 7.50 -21.81
N ARG A 118 -10.88 8.69 -21.23
CA ARG A 118 -11.55 8.85 -19.92
C ARG A 118 -13.05 8.57 -20.10
N ARG A 119 -13.51 7.41 -19.68
CA ARG A 119 -14.92 7.21 -19.39
C ARG A 119 -15.24 7.92 -18.08
N LYS A 120 -16.27 8.76 -18.09
CA LYS A 120 -16.74 9.49 -16.92
C LYS A 120 -17.11 8.55 -15.76
N ASP A 121 -17.53 7.34 -16.11
CA ASP A 121 -17.99 6.27 -15.20
C ASP A 121 -17.07 5.03 -15.22
N GLY A 122 -15.79 5.19 -15.59
CA GLY A 122 -14.81 4.09 -15.53
C GLY A 122 -14.43 3.73 -14.11
N PRO A 123 -13.90 2.51 -13.89
CA PRO A 123 -13.47 2.07 -12.57
C PRO A 123 -12.38 3.00 -12.03
N LYS A 124 -12.56 3.43 -10.79
CA LYS A 124 -11.59 4.26 -10.09
C LYS A 124 -10.81 3.38 -9.13
N PRO A 125 -9.49 3.60 -9.01
CA PRO A 125 -8.75 2.96 -7.95
C PRO A 125 -9.23 3.47 -6.59
N VAL A 126 -9.32 2.57 -5.64
CA VAL A 126 -9.59 2.88 -4.23
C VAL A 126 -8.37 3.57 -3.64
N PHE A 127 -8.58 4.63 -2.88
CA PHE A 127 -7.49 5.35 -2.24
C PHE A 127 -6.91 4.56 -1.06
N MET A 128 -5.60 4.37 -1.08
CA MET A 128 -4.86 3.66 -0.03
C MET A 128 -3.69 4.50 0.46
N LEU A 129 -3.39 4.39 1.76
CA LEU A 129 -2.21 4.97 2.38
C LEU A 129 -1.21 3.86 2.72
N VAL A 130 0.02 4.02 2.26
CA VAL A 130 1.11 3.07 2.53
C VAL A 130 2.07 3.67 3.54
N THR A 131 2.31 2.95 4.64
CA THR A 131 3.22 3.36 5.72
C THR A 131 4.22 2.26 6.01
N ALA A 132 5.51 2.57 6.00
CA ALA A 132 6.54 1.64 6.44
C ALA A 132 6.48 1.48 7.97
N LEU A 133 6.40 0.23 8.45
CA LEU A 133 6.38 -0.12 9.87
C LEU A 133 7.75 -0.59 10.37
N ASP A 134 8.48 -1.30 9.53
CA ASP A 134 9.81 -1.84 9.79
C ASP A 134 10.49 -2.14 8.44
N GLN A 135 11.75 -2.60 8.44
CA GLN A 135 12.44 -2.98 7.22
C GLN A 135 11.66 -4.07 6.46
N GLY A 136 11.22 -3.74 5.24
CA GLY A 136 10.44 -4.63 4.39
C GLY A 136 9.02 -4.92 4.88
N LEU A 137 8.53 -4.27 5.95
CA LEU A 137 7.18 -4.42 6.46
C LEU A 137 6.37 -3.14 6.28
N PHE A 138 5.22 -3.25 5.64
CA PHE A 138 4.36 -2.13 5.30
C PHE A 138 2.94 -2.36 5.79
N ARG A 139 2.31 -1.27 6.20
CA ARG A 139 0.88 -1.16 6.45
C ARG A 139 0.26 -0.45 5.27
N VAL A 140 -0.76 -1.05 4.70
CA VAL A 140 -1.56 -0.50 3.62
C VAL A 140 -2.97 -0.33 4.16
N GLU A 141 -3.41 0.91 4.28
CA GLU A 141 -4.74 1.27 4.80
C GLU A 141 -5.64 1.68 3.66
N VAL A 142 -6.79 1.07 3.57
CA VAL A 142 -7.86 1.59 2.72
C VAL A 142 -8.40 2.83 3.41
N ASN A 143 -8.33 3.99 2.74
CA ASN A 143 -8.63 5.29 3.34
C ASN A 143 -9.89 5.94 2.75
N GLU A 144 -10.81 5.10 2.36
CA GLU A 144 -12.19 5.46 1.98
C GLU A 144 -13.10 4.25 2.25
N PRO A 145 -14.36 4.45 2.67
CA PRO A 145 -15.27 3.35 2.95
C PRO A 145 -15.53 2.52 1.69
N LEU A 146 -15.29 1.22 1.78
CA LEU A 146 -15.70 0.28 0.76
C LEU A 146 -17.19 0.01 0.87
N GLU A 147 -17.83 -0.23 -0.26
CA GLU A 147 -19.18 -0.80 -0.32
C GLU A 147 -19.07 -2.32 -0.45
N ASP A 148 -20.14 -3.05 -0.04
CA ASP A 148 -20.23 -4.50 -0.24
C ASP A 148 -19.80 -4.88 -1.67
N GLY A 149 -18.87 -5.81 -1.78
CA GLY A 149 -18.38 -6.24 -3.10
C GLY A 149 -17.05 -6.94 -3.09
N GLU A 150 -16.58 -7.22 -4.30
CA GLU A 150 -15.32 -7.91 -4.56
C GLU A 150 -14.22 -6.90 -4.85
N TYR A 151 -13.08 -7.08 -4.21
CA TYR A 151 -11.93 -6.19 -4.34
C TYR A 151 -10.66 -6.98 -4.61
N CYS A 152 -9.82 -6.47 -5.52
CA CYS A 152 -8.51 -7.08 -5.78
C CYS A 152 -7.41 -6.01 -5.79
N LEU A 153 -6.33 -6.26 -5.05
CA LEU A 153 -5.07 -5.55 -5.17
C LEU A 153 -4.29 -6.08 -6.37
N MET A 154 -3.85 -5.17 -7.20
CA MET A 154 -3.04 -5.44 -8.39
C MET A 154 -1.70 -4.75 -8.25
N ALA A 155 -0.61 -5.48 -8.47
CA ALA A 155 0.72 -4.90 -8.60
C ALA A 155 0.99 -4.57 -10.07
N GLU A 156 1.46 -3.37 -10.35
CA GLU A 156 1.78 -2.96 -11.72
C GLU A 156 2.81 -3.91 -12.37
N GLY A 157 2.48 -4.41 -13.55
CA GLY A 157 3.33 -5.35 -14.29
C GLY A 157 3.26 -6.80 -13.82
N SER A 158 2.46 -7.13 -12.81
CA SER A 158 2.21 -8.49 -12.33
C SER A 158 0.88 -9.02 -12.85
N LYS A 159 0.81 -10.34 -13.08
CA LYS A 159 -0.45 -11.05 -13.28
C LYS A 159 -1.06 -11.53 -11.96
N ASP A 160 -0.26 -11.57 -10.90
CA ASP A 160 -0.74 -11.94 -9.57
C ASP A 160 -1.63 -10.82 -9.01
N VAL A 161 -2.78 -11.19 -8.52
CA VAL A 161 -3.74 -10.31 -7.84
C VAL A 161 -4.10 -10.91 -6.48
N PHE A 162 -4.43 -10.04 -5.52
CA PHE A 162 -4.76 -10.44 -4.17
C PHE A 162 -6.15 -9.92 -3.83
N CYS A 163 -7.08 -10.84 -3.61
CA CYS A 163 -8.50 -10.49 -3.56
C CYS A 163 -9.12 -10.76 -2.18
N PHE A 164 -10.20 -10.02 -1.90
CA PHE A 164 -11.08 -10.19 -0.75
C PHE A 164 -12.47 -9.65 -1.08
N SER A 165 -13.48 -10.08 -0.29
CA SER A 165 -14.84 -9.53 -0.32
C SER A 165 -15.08 -8.67 0.91
N GLU A 166 -15.75 -7.53 0.74
CA GLU A 166 -16.35 -6.73 1.81
C GLU A 166 -17.86 -6.99 1.85
N TYR A 167 -18.50 -7.09 3.08
CA TYR A 167 -19.91 -7.41 3.30
C TYR A 167 -20.49 -6.83 4.58
#